data_69be1aedb6c5655c0a376a02c406e196
#
_entry.id   69be1aedb6c5655c0a376a02c406e196
#
_cell.length_a   1.000
_cell.length_b   1.000
_cell.length_c   1.000
_cell.angle_alpha   90.00
_cell.angle_beta   90.00
_cell.angle_gamma   90.00
#
_symmetry.space_group_name_H-M   'P 1'
#
loop_
_entity.id
_entity.type
_entity.pdbx_description
1 polymer ?
#
loop_
_entity_poly.entity_id
_entity_poly.type
_entity_poly.pdbx_seq_one_letter_code
_entity_poly.pdbx_strand_id
1 'polypeptide(L)'
;MENANQKKCVPVLLITGLSGAGRSSVLNILEDLGYTTIDNLPMHLASQVVCKQEADAAPLALSIDMRSQGFTSKGLLALMQDVKESGQSCALVFLDSDNTIIERRYLETRRVHPLGHALSLQDLVEKERKLLKPLRKQADHVIDTSLLTPLELKGLVRQLFSFSHQRALTIDVVSFAFKKGVPREANFVFDMRFLKNPFYEEALKQLTGQDARVRDYVAQLPLFQLFKNNLQTMLKSLVKAVELEGRGLFVIAFGCSGGQHRSVVMAEECCAWLLKEGFKARLSHRELQ
;
A
#
# COMPACT_ATOMS: atom_id res chain seq x y z
N MET A 1 -14.11 -37.25 7.70
CA MET A 1 -15.23 -36.32 7.44
C MET A 1 -14.64 -35.09 6.82
N GLU A 2 -15.00 -34.87 5.61
CA GLU A 2 -14.35 -34.09 4.56
C GLU A 2 -14.25 -32.60 4.87
N ASN A 3 -13.01 -32.11 4.96
CA ASN A 3 -12.74 -30.70 4.75
C ASN A 3 -12.90 -30.43 3.26
N ALA A 4 -14.05 -29.90 2.88
CA ALA A 4 -14.31 -29.39 1.56
C ALA A 4 -13.22 -28.35 1.23
N ASN A 5 -12.39 -28.71 0.28
CA ASN A 5 -11.38 -27.90 -0.37
C ASN A 5 -12.12 -26.74 -1.07
N GLN A 6 -12.37 -25.64 -0.35
CA GLN A 6 -12.82 -24.39 -0.98
C GLN A 6 -11.68 -23.95 -1.89
N LYS A 7 -11.81 -24.25 -3.20
CA LYS A 7 -10.99 -23.64 -4.24
C LYS A 7 -11.02 -22.13 -3.97
N LYS A 8 -9.90 -21.57 -3.52
CA LYS A 8 -9.73 -20.14 -3.41
C LYS A 8 -9.93 -19.55 -4.80
N CYS A 9 -11.09 -18.95 -5.00
CA CYS A 9 -11.43 -18.29 -6.25
C CYS A 9 -10.61 -16.99 -6.32
N VAL A 10 -9.71 -16.91 -7.28
CA VAL A 10 -8.87 -15.71 -7.48
C VAL A 10 -9.76 -14.60 -8.02
N PRO A 11 -9.86 -13.45 -7.36
CA PRO A 11 -10.75 -12.40 -7.82
C PRO A 11 -10.23 -11.71 -9.09
N VAL A 12 -11.17 -11.46 -10.00
CA VAL A 12 -10.94 -10.69 -11.23
C VAL A 12 -11.62 -9.34 -11.09
N LEU A 13 -10.89 -8.25 -11.28
CA LEU A 13 -11.43 -6.91 -11.38
C LEU A 13 -11.45 -6.47 -12.84
N LEU A 14 -12.63 -6.14 -13.35
CA LEU A 14 -12.79 -5.49 -14.63
C LEU A 14 -12.87 -3.99 -14.41
N ILE A 15 -11.83 -3.27 -14.85
CA ILE A 15 -11.72 -1.82 -14.65
C ILE A 15 -12.13 -1.12 -15.93
N THR A 16 -13.12 -0.25 -15.83
CA THR A 16 -13.60 0.58 -16.96
C THR A 16 -13.98 1.97 -16.46
N GLY A 17 -14.44 2.84 -17.34
CA GLY A 17 -14.89 4.18 -16.96
C GLY A 17 -14.51 5.24 -17.98
N LEU A 18 -14.84 6.48 -17.67
CA LEU A 18 -14.59 7.61 -18.56
C LEU A 18 -13.10 7.82 -18.79
N SER A 19 -12.76 8.16 -20.00
CA SER A 19 -11.39 8.51 -20.38
C SER A 19 -10.97 9.79 -19.63
N GLY A 20 -9.84 9.71 -18.92
CA GLY A 20 -9.41 10.80 -18.03
C GLY A 20 -9.89 10.67 -16.57
N ALA A 21 -10.73 9.68 -16.24
CA ALA A 21 -11.18 9.44 -14.87
C ALA A 21 -10.15 8.75 -13.95
N GLY A 22 -8.92 8.51 -14.39
CA GLY A 22 -7.84 8.03 -13.51
C GLY A 22 -7.61 6.52 -13.50
N ARG A 23 -8.03 5.77 -14.54
CA ARG A 23 -7.86 4.31 -14.63
C ARG A 23 -6.41 3.84 -14.45
N SER A 24 -5.45 4.47 -15.14
CA SER A 24 -4.02 4.11 -15.00
C SER A 24 -3.53 4.29 -13.56
N SER A 25 -4.01 5.30 -12.85
CA SER A 25 -3.69 5.49 -11.42
C SER A 25 -4.24 4.35 -10.57
N VAL A 26 -5.48 3.90 -10.84
CA VAL A 26 -6.09 2.77 -10.13
C VAL A 26 -5.35 1.48 -10.43
N LEU A 27 -4.95 1.22 -11.69
CA LEU A 27 -4.16 0.03 -12.05
C LEU A 27 -2.81 0.01 -11.31
N ASN A 28 -2.09 1.13 -11.28
CA ASN A 28 -0.82 1.21 -10.54
C ASN A 28 -1.01 0.94 -9.02
N ILE A 29 -2.11 1.42 -8.44
CA ILE A 29 -2.43 1.14 -7.04
C ILE A 29 -2.76 -0.35 -6.83
N LEU A 30 -3.49 -0.96 -7.76
CA LEU A 30 -3.80 -2.40 -7.70
C LEU A 30 -2.55 -3.26 -7.88
N GLU A 31 -1.60 -2.85 -8.73
CA GLU A 31 -0.29 -3.49 -8.85
C GLU A 31 0.50 -3.42 -7.54
N ASP A 32 0.53 -2.24 -6.88
CA ASP A 32 1.09 -2.08 -5.52
C ASP A 32 0.41 -3.02 -4.48
N LEU A 33 -0.86 -3.39 -4.71
CA LEU A 33 -1.63 -4.32 -3.88
C LEU A 33 -1.41 -5.79 -4.24
N GLY A 34 -0.58 -6.07 -5.25
CA GLY A 34 -0.22 -7.42 -5.66
C GLY A 34 -1.15 -8.05 -6.71
N TYR A 35 -1.97 -7.23 -7.39
CA TYR A 35 -2.69 -7.68 -8.58
C TYR A 35 -1.76 -7.78 -9.78
N THR A 36 -2.00 -8.76 -10.62
CA THR A 36 -1.50 -8.73 -12.00
C THR A 36 -2.39 -7.77 -12.79
N THR A 37 -1.81 -6.70 -13.32
CA THR A 37 -2.58 -5.67 -14.05
C THR A 37 -2.32 -5.76 -15.54
N ILE A 38 -3.38 -5.64 -16.36
CA ILE A 38 -3.29 -5.55 -17.81
C ILE A 38 -4.11 -4.35 -18.26
N ASP A 39 -3.45 -3.34 -18.84
CA ASP A 39 -4.13 -2.16 -19.39
C ASP A 39 -4.45 -2.33 -20.87
N ASN A 40 -5.57 -1.76 -21.30
CA ASN A 40 -6.01 -1.72 -22.69
C ASN A 40 -6.11 -3.11 -23.37
N LEU A 41 -6.57 -4.13 -22.64
CA LEU A 41 -6.66 -5.48 -23.15
C LEU A 41 -7.71 -5.56 -24.28
N PRO A 42 -7.38 -6.13 -25.47
CA PRO A 42 -8.35 -6.41 -26.52
C PRO A 42 -9.45 -7.37 -26.02
N MET A 43 -10.72 -7.05 -26.34
CA MET A 43 -11.88 -7.81 -25.85
C MET A 43 -11.80 -9.31 -26.17
N HIS A 44 -11.35 -9.67 -27.37
CA HIS A 44 -11.28 -11.08 -27.81
C HIS A 44 -10.23 -11.91 -27.04
N LEU A 45 -9.28 -11.27 -26.33
CA LEU A 45 -8.29 -11.97 -25.49
C LEU A 45 -8.72 -12.06 -24.03
N ALA A 46 -9.70 -11.25 -23.61
CA ALA A 46 -10.05 -11.13 -22.20
C ALA A 46 -10.50 -12.48 -21.58
N SER A 47 -11.36 -13.24 -22.25
CA SER A 47 -11.81 -14.56 -21.80
C SER A 47 -10.62 -15.54 -21.65
N GLN A 48 -9.68 -15.52 -22.59
CA GLN A 48 -8.51 -16.41 -22.57
C GLN A 48 -7.59 -16.09 -21.40
N VAL A 49 -7.40 -14.80 -21.08
CA VAL A 49 -6.58 -14.36 -19.96
C VAL A 49 -7.20 -14.82 -18.63
N VAL A 50 -8.51 -14.66 -18.49
CA VAL A 50 -9.22 -15.05 -17.26
C VAL A 50 -9.25 -16.57 -17.09
N CYS A 51 -9.59 -17.33 -18.15
CA CYS A 51 -9.70 -18.80 -18.07
C CYS A 51 -8.37 -19.52 -17.83
N LYS A 52 -7.23 -18.89 -18.14
CA LYS A 52 -5.89 -19.47 -17.94
C LYS A 52 -5.28 -19.14 -16.57
N GLN A 53 -6.00 -18.47 -15.68
CA GLN A 53 -5.50 -18.24 -14.33
C GLN A 53 -5.39 -19.55 -13.55
N GLU A 54 -4.20 -19.80 -13.00
CA GLU A 54 -3.94 -20.90 -12.06
C GLU A 54 -4.60 -20.60 -10.70
N ALA A 55 -4.94 -21.67 -9.96
CA ALA A 55 -5.64 -21.53 -8.68
C ALA A 55 -4.87 -20.73 -7.62
N ASP A 56 -3.53 -20.69 -7.72
CA ASP A 56 -2.64 -19.94 -6.81
C ASP A 56 -2.07 -18.65 -7.44
N ALA A 57 -2.59 -18.22 -8.60
CA ALA A 57 -2.14 -17.01 -9.26
C ALA A 57 -2.48 -15.76 -8.43
N ALA A 58 -1.74 -14.66 -8.68
CA ALA A 58 -2.09 -13.37 -8.14
C ALA A 58 -3.48 -12.92 -8.67
N PRO A 59 -4.23 -12.14 -7.89
CA PRO A 59 -5.49 -11.56 -8.35
C PRO A 59 -5.28 -10.73 -9.63
N LEU A 60 -6.30 -10.66 -10.47
CA LEU A 60 -6.20 -10.06 -11.80
C LEU A 60 -7.02 -8.78 -11.89
N ALA A 61 -6.43 -7.72 -12.45
CA ALA A 61 -7.13 -6.48 -12.76
C ALA A 61 -6.96 -6.14 -14.26
N LEU A 62 -8.05 -6.19 -15.00
CA LEU A 62 -8.10 -5.94 -16.44
C LEU A 62 -8.73 -4.60 -16.73
N SER A 63 -8.00 -3.69 -17.34
CA SER A 63 -8.55 -2.43 -17.85
C SER A 63 -9.03 -2.63 -19.28
N ILE A 64 -10.34 -2.50 -19.48
CA ILE A 64 -11.00 -2.66 -20.77
C ILE A 64 -11.93 -1.47 -20.97
N ASP A 65 -11.62 -0.66 -21.98
CA ASP A 65 -12.32 0.59 -22.26
C ASP A 65 -12.50 0.84 -23.77
N MET A 66 -12.94 2.05 -24.10
CA MET A 66 -13.17 2.46 -25.49
C MET A 66 -11.91 2.44 -26.38
N ARG A 67 -10.71 2.36 -25.81
CA ARG A 67 -9.45 2.22 -26.56
C ARG A 67 -9.15 0.76 -26.87
N SER A 68 -9.73 -0.16 -26.08
CA SER A 68 -9.51 -1.59 -26.26
C SER A 68 -10.13 -2.07 -27.56
N GLN A 69 -9.38 -2.79 -28.37
CA GLN A 69 -9.86 -3.31 -29.64
C GLN A 69 -11.07 -4.20 -29.44
N GLY A 70 -12.14 -3.93 -30.20
CA GLY A 70 -13.39 -4.67 -30.12
C GLY A 70 -14.26 -4.34 -28.90
N PHE A 71 -13.95 -3.27 -28.17
CA PHE A 71 -14.74 -2.85 -27.00
C PHE A 71 -16.19 -2.53 -27.36
N THR A 72 -17.09 -3.12 -26.60
CA THR A 72 -18.50 -2.72 -26.52
C THR A 72 -19.00 -2.87 -25.08
N SER A 73 -19.91 -1.99 -24.63
CA SER A 73 -20.49 -2.11 -23.29
C SER A 73 -21.20 -3.46 -23.08
N LYS A 74 -21.87 -3.98 -24.10
CA LYS A 74 -22.54 -5.29 -24.08
C LYS A 74 -21.51 -6.42 -23.95
N GLY A 75 -20.41 -6.35 -24.72
CA GLY A 75 -19.34 -7.37 -24.66
C GLY A 75 -18.68 -7.45 -23.30
N LEU A 76 -18.40 -6.30 -22.65
CA LEU A 76 -17.81 -6.29 -21.31
C LEU A 76 -18.76 -6.87 -20.25
N LEU A 77 -20.07 -6.61 -20.36
CA LEU A 77 -21.06 -7.20 -19.46
C LEU A 77 -21.20 -8.72 -19.69
N ALA A 78 -21.15 -9.18 -20.95
CA ALA A 78 -21.15 -10.60 -21.26
C ALA A 78 -19.90 -11.28 -20.67
N LEU A 79 -18.70 -10.70 -20.85
CA LEU A 79 -17.47 -11.21 -20.24
C LEU A 79 -17.60 -11.34 -18.71
N MET A 80 -18.13 -10.31 -18.04
CA MET A 80 -18.35 -10.34 -16.59
C MET A 80 -19.26 -11.52 -16.19
N GLN A 81 -20.32 -11.75 -16.96
CA GLN A 81 -21.26 -12.85 -16.72
C GLN A 81 -20.58 -14.20 -16.92
N ASP A 82 -19.85 -14.39 -18.04
CA ASP A 82 -19.12 -15.62 -18.35
C ASP A 82 -18.11 -15.97 -17.23
N VAL A 83 -17.38 -14.95 -16.70
CA VAL A 83 -16.45 -15.13 -15.61
C VAL A 83 -17.17 -15.56 -14.32
N LYS A 84 -18.30 -14.94 -13.99
CA LYS A 84 -19.11 -15.32 -12.82
C LYS A 84 -19.68 -16.74 -12.96
N GLU A 85 -20.14 -17.11 -14.15
CA GLU A 85 -20.66 -18.47 -14.46
C GLU A 85 -19.58 -19.55 -14.41
N SER A 86 -18.32 -19.21 -14.70
CA SER A 86 -17.18 -20.12 -14.51
C SER A 86 -16.82 -20.39 -13.05
N GLY A 87 -17.53 -19.74 -12.11
CA GLY A 87 -17.29 -19.89 -10.66
C GLY A 87 -16.18 -18.99 -10.12
N GLN A 88 -15.65 -18.06 -10.93
CA GLN A 88 -14.67 -17.09 -10.48
C GLN A 88 -15.33 -15.85 -9.87
N SER A 89 -14.72 -15.27 -8.85
CA SER A 89 -15.14 -13.98 -8.30
C SER A 89 -14.79 -12.86 -9.28
N CYS A 90 -15.79 -12.12 -9.76
CA CYS A 90 -15.60 -11.03 -10.72
C CYS A 90 -16.35 -9.79 -10.24
N ALA A 91 -15.68 -8.64 -10.22
CA ALA A 91 -16.29 -7.35 -9.93
C ALA A 91 -15.98 -6.32 -11.03
N LEU A 92 -17.00 -5.55 -11.41
CA LEU A 92 -16.87 -4.43 -12.34
C LEU A 92 -16.67 -3.13 -11.57
N VAL A 93 -15.55 -2.48 -11.81
CA VAL A 93 -15.19 -1.18 -11.22
C VAL A 93 -15.30 -0.10 -12.30
N PHE A 94 -16.17 0.86 -12.06
CA PHE A 94 -16.38 1.99 -12.96
C PHE A 94 -15.77 3.26 -12.40
N LEU A 95 -14.87 3.87 -13.15
CA LEU A 95 -14.27 5.15 -12.78
C LEU A 95 -15.05 6.29 -13.44
N ASP A 96 -15.54 7.19 -12.60
CA ASP A 96 -16.29 8.37 -13.01
C ASP A 96 -15.52 9.64 -12.63
N SER A 97 -15.88 10.75 -13.27
CA SER A 97 -15.44 12.09 -12.88
C SER A 97 -16.34 13.13 -13.55
N ASP A 98 -16.45 14.32 -12.97
CA ASP A 98 -17.17 15.44 -13.57
C ASP A 98 -16.60 15.84 -14.92
N ASN A 99 -17.44 16.24 -15.84
CA ASN A 99 -17.03 16.63 -17.19
C ASN A 99 -15.99 17.73 -17.18
N THR A 100 -16.17 18.76 -16.37
CA THR A 100 -15.21 19.88 -16.22
C THR A 100 -13.84 19.43 -15.74
N ILE A 101 -13.79 18.44 -14.87
CA ILE A 101 -12.53 17.86 -14.36
C ILE A 101 -11.86 17.03 -15.45
N ILE A 102 -12.63 16.23 -16.20
CA ILE A 102 -12.10 15.46 -17.34
C ILE A 102 -11.52 16.41 -18.39
N GLU A 103 -12.26 17.45 -18.78
CA GLU A 103 -11.79 18.45 -19.75
C GLU A 103 -10.48 19.09 -19.32
N ARG A 104 -10.37 19.52 -18.05
CA ARG A 104 -9.15 20.05 -17.49
C ARG A 104 -7.97 19.07 -17.58
N ARG A 105 -8.19 17.81 -17.20
CA ARG A 105 -7.16 16.75 -17.27
C ARG A 105 -6.69 16.47 -18.70
N TYR A 106 -7.60 16.58 -19.67
CA TYR A 106 -7.24 16.46 -21.08
C TYR A 106 -6.37 17.62 -21.57
N LEU A 107 -6.68 18.85 -21.18
CA LEU A 107 -5.88 20.03 -21.50
C LEU A 107 -4.47 19.94 -20.92
N GLU A 108 -4.35 19.48 -19.67
CA GLU A 108 -3.07 19.28 -18.97
C GLU A 108 -2.21 18.19 -19.63
N THR A 109 -2.80 17.08 -20.06
CA THR A 109 -2.07 15.91 -20.58
C THR A 109 -1.87 15.93 -22.09
N ARG A 110 -2.53 16.83 -22.82
CA ARG A 110 -2.52 16.92 -24.30
C ARG A 110 -2.85 15.61 -25.02
N ARG A 111 -3.66 14.75 -24.39
CA ARG A 111 -4.06 13.46 -24.96
C ARG A 111 -5.25 13.64 -25.89
N VAL A 112 -5.31 12.75 -26.91
CA VAL A 112 -6.44 12.69 -27.83
C VAL A 112 -7.54 11.85 -27.21
N HIS A 113 -8.80 12.32 -27.32
CA HIS A 113 -9.95 11.57 -26.86
C HIS A 113 -10.17 10.31 -27.72
N PRO A 114 -10.54 9.14 -27.13
CA PRO A 114 -10.71 7.88 -27.90
C PRO A 114 -11.73 7.98 -29.04
N LEU A 115 -12.75 8.83 -28.91
CA LEU A 115 -13.76 9.07 -29.94
C LEU A 115 -13.32 10.02 -31.05
N GLY A 116 -12.04 10.45 -31.09
CA GLY A 116 -11.46 11.26 -32.14
C GLY A 116 -11.56 12.76 -31.91
N HIS A 117 -11.53 13.55 -33.01
CA HIS A 117 -11.44 15.02 -33.00
C HIS A 117 -12.60 15.72 -33.69
N ALA A 118 -13.59 14.96 -34.17
CA ALA A 118 -14.65 15.52 -34.99
C ALA A 118 -15.64 16.41 -34.24
N LEU A 119 -15.63 16.39 -32.91
CA LEU A 119 -16.52 17.12 -32.03
C LEU A 119 -15.72 17.90 -30.98
N SER A 120 -16.35 18.81 -30.27
CA SER A 120 -15.77 19.46 -29.10
C SER A 120 -15.43 18.41 -28.03
N LEU A 121 -14.44 18.69 -27.16
CA LEU A 121 -14.09 17.78 -26.07
C LEU A 121 -15.30 17.52 -25.15
N GLN A 122 -16.10 18.53 -24.89
CA GLN A 122 -17.34 18.42 -24.10
C GLN A 122 -18.31 17.44 -24.71
N ASP A 123 -18.58 17.55 -26.03
CA ASP A 123 -19.49 16.64 -26.75
C ASP A 123 -18.97 15.21 -26.77
N LEU A 124 -17.62 15.04 -26.89
CA LEU A 124 -16.98 13.73 -26.86
C LEU A 124 -17.15 13.06 -25.49
N VAL A 125 -16.92 13.80 -24.40
CA VAL A 125 -17.11 13.31 -23.03
C VAL A 125 -18.58 12.94 -22.77
N GLU A 126 -19.52 13.76 -23.20
CA GLU A 126 -20.95 13.44 -23.07
C GLU A 126 -21.34 12.21 -23.88
N LYS A 127 -20.81 12.07 -25.09
CA LYS A 127 -21.05 10.89 -25.93
C LYS A 127 -20.50 9.64 -25.30
N GLU A 128 -19.28 9.70 -24.76
CA GLU A 128 -18.65 8.59 -24.03
C GLU A 128 -19.50 8.19 -22.83
N ARG A 129 -19.94 9.16 -22.02
CA ARG A 129 -20.80 8.93 -20.85
C ARG A 129 -22.12 8.22 -21.23
N LYS A 130 -22.74 8.61 -22.33
CA LYS A 130 -23.96 7.93 -22.84
C LYS A 130 -23.66 6.47 -23.22
N LEU A 131 -22.56 6.22 -23.93
CA LEU A 131 -22.15 4.88 -24.35
C LEU A 131 -21.81 3.96 -23.16
N LEU A 132 -21.21 4.52 -22.09
CA LEU A 132 -20.78 3.77 -20.90
C LEU A 132 -21.87 3.69 -19.81
N LYS A 133 -23.01 4.37 -19.97
CA LYS A 133 -24.10 4.37 -18.99
C LYS A 133 -24.57 2.97 -18.56
N PRO A 134 -24.68 1.95 -19.46
CA PRO A 134 -25.05 0.60 -19.06
C PRO A 134 -24.02 -0.03 -18.09
N LEU A 135 -22.72 0.19 -18.32
CA LEU A 135 -21.65 -0.31 -17.45
C LEU A 135 -21.68 0.34 -16.07
N ARG A 136 -21.83 1.67 -16.03
CA ARG A 136 -21.96 2.41 -14.77
C ARG A 136 -23.12 1.91 -13.91
N LYS A 137 -24.26 1.54 -14.54
CA LYS A 137 -25.43 1.03 -13.82
C LYS A 137 -25.25 -0.36 -13.25
N GLN A 138 -24.41 -1.19 -13.86
CA GLN A 138 -24.16 -2.57 -13.47
C GLN A 138 -22.81 -2.75 -12.75
N ALA A 139 -22.08 -1.67 -12.53
CA ALA A 139 -20.83 -1.71 -11.81
C ALA A 139 -21.05 -2.08 -10.34
N ASP A 140 -20.26 -3.01 -9.84
CA ASP A 140 -20.23 -3.40 -8.43
C ASP A 140 -19.63 -2.26 -7.57
N HIS A 141 -18.68 -1.48 -8.15
CA HIS A 141 -18.08 -0.30 -7.53
C HIS A 141 -18.04 0.86 -8.52
N VAL A 142 -18.54 2.03 -8.11
CA VAL A 142 -18.39 3.28 -8.85
C VAL A 142 -17.50 4.20 -8.03
N ILE A 143 -16.34 4.58 -8.59
CA ILE A 143 -15.38 5.47 -7.94
C ILE A 143 -15.43 6.82 -8.67
N ASP A 144 -15.97 7.82 -8.01
CA ASP A 144 -15.93 9.20 -8.49
C ASP A 144 -14.61 9.85 -8.06
N THR A 145 -13.81 10.23 -9.05
CA THR A 145 -12.49 10.83 -8.85
C THR A 145 -12.46 12.34 -8.96
N SER A 146 -13.64 12.99 -9.04
CA SER A 146 -13.75 14.44 -9.29
C SER A 146 -12.98 15.28 -8.27
N LEU A 147 -13.13 14.94 -7.00
CA LEU A 147 -12.56 15.69 -5.87
C LEU A 147 -11.43 14.95 -5.14
N LEU A 148 -11.11 13.73 -5.56
CA LEU A 148 -10.09 12.93 -4.89
C LEU A 148 -8.67 13.38 -5.28
N THR A 149 -7.85 13.62 -4.27
CA THR A 149 -6.41 13.69 -4.43
C THR A 149 -5.83 12.31 -4.74
N PRO A 150 -4.62 12.20 -5.30
CA PRO A 150 -3.96 10.91 -5.53
C PRO A 150 -3.84 10.05 -4.25
N LEU A 151 -3.63 10.68 -3.09
CA LEU A 151 -3.51 9.99 -1.81
C LEU A 151 -4.86 9.42 -1.34
N GLU A 152 -5.93 10.19 -1.48
CA GLU A 152 -7.28 9.76 -1.13
C GLU A 152 -7.76 8.64 -2.06
N LEU A 153 -7.48 8.74 -3.37
CA LEU A 153 -7.76 7.66 -4.31
C LEU A 153 -7.01 6.38 -3.94
N LYS A 154 -5.74 6.48 -3.56
CA LYS A 154 -4.93 5.34 -3.08
C LYS A 154 -5.53 4.71 -1.83
N GLY A 155 -5.98 5.53 -0.87
CA GLY A 155 -6.66 5.07 0.35
C GLY A 155 -7.95 4.32 0.03
N LEU A 156 -8.81 4.88 -0.84
CA LEU A 156 -10.09 4.30 -1.23
C LEU A 156 -9.91 2.96 -1.97
N VAL A 157 -9.02 2.91 -2.97
CA VAL A 157 -8.76 1.67 -3.74
C VAL A 157 -8.23 0.56 -2.81
N ARG A 158 -7.36 0.91 -1.86
CA ARG A 158 -6.88 -0.03 -0.84
C ARG A 158 -8.01 -0.54 0.03
N GLN A 159 -8.85 0.33 0.54
CA GLN A 159 -9.99 -0.05 1.37
C GLN A 159 -10.93 -1.03 0.64
N LEU A 160 -11.16 -0.82 -0.65
CA LEU A 160 -12.09 -1.63 -1.44
C LEU A 160 -11.48 -2.97 -1.88
N PHE A 161 -10.18 -3.01 -2.22
CA PHE A 161 -9.59 -4.14 -2.96
C PHE A 161 -8.38 -4.77 -2.28
N SER A 162 -8.04 -4.40 -1.04
CA SER A 162 -7.00 -5.10 -0.30
C SER A 162 -7.43 -6.50 0.07
N PHE A 163 -6.60 -7.48 -0.24
CA PHE A 163 -6.77 -8.83 0.29
C PHE A 163 -6.18 -8.90 1.70
N SER A 164 -6.71 -9.80 2.51
CA SER A 164 -6.18 -10.13 3.84
C SER A 164 -4.71 -10.62 3.85
N HIS A 165 -4.10 -10.71 2.66
CA HIS A 165 -2.67 -11.05 2.46
C HIS A 165 -1.82 -9.83 2.11
N GLN A 166 -2.26 -8.59 2.45
CA GLN A 166 -1.33 -7.47 2.43
C GLN A 166 -0.09 -7.88 3.22
N ARG A 167 1.07 -7.64 2.63
CA ARG A 167 2.32 -7.70 3.40
C ARG A 167 2.14 -6.75 4.56
N ALA A 168 1.76 -7.30 5.73
CA ALA A 168 1.60 -6.51 6.93
C ALA A 168 2.87 -5.67 7.07
N LEU A 169 2.71 -4.38 7.31
CA LEU A 169 3.82 -3.48 7.55
C LEU A 169 4.79 -4.15 8.52
N THR A 170 6.03 -4.33 8.11
CA THR A 170 7.08 -4.81 8.98
C THR A 170 7.87 -3.61 9.48
N ILE A 171 8.03 -3.48 10.79
CA ILE A 171 8.78 -2.40 11.41
C ILE A 171 10.14 -2.95 11.82
N ASP A 172 11.20 -2.47 11.20
CA ASP A 172 12.56 -2.81 11.60
C ASP A 172 13.07 -1.80 12.61
N VAL A 173 13.41 -2.30 13.79
CA VAL A 173 14.00 -1.51 14.87
C VAL A 173 15.50 -1.80 14.92
N VAL A 174 16.32 -0.78 14.71
CA VAL A 174 17.76 -0.94 14.55
C VAL A 174 18.51 -0.14 15.60
N SER A 175 19.44 -0.75 16.33
CA SER A 175 20.42 0.01 17.11
C SER A 175 21.74 0.17 16.34
N PHE A 176 22.36 1.36 16.43
CA PHE A 176 23.59 1.65 15.70
C PHE A 176 24.54 2.60 16.46
N ALA A 177 25.80 2.64 16.01
CA ALA A 177 26.80 3.59 16.46
C ALA A 177 26.94 4.78 15.49
N PHE A 178 26.81 6.02 15.96
CA PHE A 178 27.06 7.19 15.13
C PHE A 178 28.43 7.22 14.49
N LYS A 179 29.45 6.70 15.18
CA LYS A 179 30.84 6.59 14.65
C LYS A 179 30.96 5.70 13.40
N LYS A 180 29.99 4.79 13.19
CA LYS A 180 29.95 3.88 12.02
C LYS A 180 28.93 4.33 10.96
N GLY A 181 28.30 5.47 11.17
CA GLY A 181 27.34 6.07 10.24
C GLY A 181 25.90 5.65 10.50
N VAL A 182 25.00 6.52 10.07
CA VAL A 182 23.55 6.32 10.18
C VAL A 182 23.11 5.28 9.15
N PRO A 183 22.20 4.34 9.49
CA PRO A 183 21.60 3.42 8.53
C PRO A 183 20.90 4.20 7.41
N ARG A 184 21.26 3.92 6.15
CA ARG A 184 20.71 4.65 4.98
C ARG A 184 19.23 4.37 4.76
N GLU A 185 18.76 3.20 5.16
CA GLU A 185 17.39 2.73 5.08
C GLU A 185 16.48 3.30 6.16
N ALA A 186 17.02 3.99 7.19
CA ALA A 186 16.25 4.49 8.30
C ALA A 186 15.27 5.59 7.89
N ASN A 187 13.99 5.39 8.21
CA ASN A 187 12.95 6.42 8.06
C ASN A 187 12.98 7.41 9.23
N PHE A 188 13.28 6.92 10.44
CA PHE A 188 13.46 7.74 11.63
C PHE A 188 14.76 7.38 12.33
N VAL A 189 15.46 8.40 12.78
CA VAL A 189 16.72 8.26 13.51
C VAL A 189 16.61 9.04 14.81
N PHE A 190 16.80 8.35 15.94
CA PHE A 190 16.79 8.95 17.27
C PHE A 190 18.18 8.87 17.90
N ASP A 191 18.65 10.02 18.35
CA ASP A 191 19.94 10.13 19.05
C ASP A 191 19.76 9.93 20.55
N MET A 192 20.32 8.82 21.06
CA MET A 192 20.23 8.46 22.47
C MET A 192 21.39 9.00 23.32
N ARG A 193 22.22 9.89 22.77
CA ARG A 193 23.39 10.44 23.49
C ARG A 193 23.03 11.46 24.57
N PHE A 194 21.79 11.97 24.56
CA PHE A 194 21.27 12.82 25.64
C PHE A 194 21.14 12.10 26.99
N LEU A 195 21.10 10.77 27.00
CA LEU A 195 21.07 9.96 28.21
C LEU A 195 22.48 9.81 28.81
N LYS A 196 22.56 9.71 30.16
CA LYS A 196 23.80 9.39 30.87
C LYS A 196 24.40 8.11 30.29
N ASN A 197 25.72 8.12 30.06
CA ASN A 197 26.38 7.02 29.39
C ASN A 197 26.82 5.93 30.37
N PRO A 198 26.26 4.70 30.28
CA PRO A 198 26.65 3.58 31.15
C PRO A 198 28.14 3.22 31.10
N PHE A 199 28.84 3.58 30.01
CA PHE A 199 30.26 3.32 29.84
C PHE A 199 31.16 3.94 30.95
N TYR A 200 30.69 5.01 31.60
CA TYR A 200 31.41 5.66 32.70
C TYR A 200 31.24 4.96 34.05
N GLU A 201 30.35 3.99 34.15
CA GLU A 201 30.17 3.14 35.32
C GLU A 201 31.04 1.87 35.14
N GLU A 202 32.01 1.68 35.98
CA GLU A 202 33.02 0.61 35.80
C GLU A 202 32.40 -0.79 35.75
N ALA A 203 31.34 -1.03 36.54
CA ALA A 203 30.57 -2.28 36.55
C ALA A 203 29.76 -2.55 35.26
N LEU A 204 29.53 -1.51 34.44
CA LEU A 204 28.68 -1.60 33.22
C LEU A 204 29.47 -1.48 31.92
N LYS A 205 30.74 -1.03 32.02
CA LYS A 205 31.59 -0.67 30.89
C LYS A 205 31.74 -1.78 29.85
N GLN A 206 31.89 -3.03 30.30
CA GLN A 206 32.13 -4.21 29.46
C GLN A 206 30.81 -4.91 29.02
N LEU A 207 29.69 -4.44 29.52
CA LEU A 207 28.38 -5.03 29.25
C LEU A 207 27.70 -4.35 28.04
N THR A 208 26.66 -4.96 27.54
CA THR A 208 25.82 -4.38 26.47
C THR A 208 24.46 -4.01 27.01
N GLY A 209 23.66 -3.30 26.22
CA GLY A 209 22.25 -2.97 26.55
C GLY A 209 21.33 -4.20 26.69
N GLN A 210 21.78 -5.38 26.30
CA GLN A 210 21.07 -6.64 26.50
C GLN A 210 21.24 -7.19 27.92
N ASP A 211 22.28 -6.76 28.67
CA ASP A 211 22.46 -7.13 30.05
C ASP A 211 21.45 -6.39 30.95
N ALA A 212 20.83 -7.12 31.89
CA ALA A 212 19.81 -6.58 32.77
C ALA A 212 20.30 -5.36 33.58
N ARG A 213 21.56 -5.38 34.05
CA ARG A 213 22.17 -4.29 34.83
C ARG A 213 22.24 -2.98 34.02
N VAL A 214 22.60 -3.06 32.73
CA VAL A 214 22.64 -1.89 31.84
C VAL A 214 21.24 -1.41 31.55
N ARG A 215 20.30 -2.34 31.33
CA ARG A 215 18.89 -2.03 31.09
C ARG A 215 18.29 -1.30 32.28
N ASP A 216 18.47 -1.84 33.49
CA ASP A 216 17.95 -1.24 34.71
C ASP A 216 18.54 0.16 34.97
N TYR A 217 19.85 0.31 34.75
CA TYR A 217 20.51 1.61 34.86
C TYR A 217 19.90 2.65 33.91
N VAL A 218 19.72 2.30 32.64
CA VAL A 218 19.14 3.23 31.64
C VAL A 218 17.66 3.46 31.91
N ALA A 219 16.91 2.44 32.29
CA ALA A 219 15.50 2.52 32.56
C ALA A 219 15.15 3.41 33.76
N GLN A 220 16.05 3.53 34.75
CA GLN A 220 15.87 4.41 35.91
C GLN A 220 16.05 5.90 35.59
N LEU A 221 16.62 6.24 34.43
CA LEU A 221 16.82 7.65 34.04
C LEU A 221 15.47 8.31 33.73
N PRO A 222 15.10 9.42 34.42
CA PRO A 222 13.81 10.09 34.19
C PRO A 222 13.61 10.51 32.71
N LEU A 223 14.68 10.99 32.07
CA LEU A 223 14.64 11.37 30.65
C LEU A 223 14.39 10.19 29.71
N PHE A 224 14.85 8.98 30.08
CA PHE A 224 14.56 7.78 29.29
C PHE A 224 13.07 7.45 29.30
N GLN A 225 12.46 7.48 30.48
CA GLN A 225 11.02 7.20 30.63
C GLN A 225 10.17 8.23 29.91
N LEU A 226 10.50 9.51 30.04
CA LEU A 226 9.81 10.59 29.34
C LEU A 226 9.91 10.43 27.82
N PHE A 227 11.13 10.18 27.31
CA PHE A 227 11.35 9.97 25.88
C PHE A 227 10.59 8.74 25.38
N LYS A 228 10.66 7.60 26.08
CA LYS A 228 9.96 6.37 25.74
C LYS A 228 8.45 6.61 25.59
N ASN A 229 7.82 7.26 26.55
CA ASN A 229 6.38 7.51 26.53
C ASN A 229 5.96 8.44 25.36
N ASN A 230 6.72 9.49 25.11
CA ASN A 230 6.47 10.39 23.99
C ASN A 230 6.67 9.70 22.64
N LEU A 231 7.71 8.89 22.51
CA LEU A 231 7.98 8.09 21.33
C LEU A 231 6.83 7.13 21.03
N GLN A 232 6.35 6.40 22.03
CA GLN A 232 5.22 5.47 21.88
C GLN A 232 3.95 6.18 21.39
N THR A 233 3.65 7.36 21.95
CA THR A 233 2.52 8.19 21.54
C THR A 233 2.65 8.62 20.08
N MET A 234 3.84 9.10 19.69
CA MET A 234 4.13 9.51 18.32
C MET A 234 4.05 8.33 17.35
N LEU A 235 4.66 7.21 17.68
CA LEU A 235 4.69 6.03 16.80
C LEU A 235 3.30 5.43 16.56
N LYS A 236 2.38 5.47 17.53
CA LYS A 236 0.99 5.01 17.33
C LYS A 236 0.31 5.72 16.15
N SER A 237 0.51 7.02 16.03
CA SER A 237 -0.07 7.79 14.92
C SER A 237 0.68 7.60 13.62
N LEU A 238 2.02 7.58 13.66
CA LEU A 238 2.87 7.44 12.48
C LEU A 238 2.74 6.07 11.82
N VAL A 239 2.75 4.99 12.61
CA VAL A 239 2.62 3.63 12.06
C VAL A 239 1.30 3.47 11.32
N LYS A 240 0.19 3.97 11.88
CA LYS A 240 -1.11 3.96 11.18
C LYS A 240 -1.08 4.73 9.86
N ALA A 241 -0.42 5.90 9.83
CA ALA A 241 -0.29 6.68 8.60
C ALA A 241 0.55 5.93 7.55
N VAL A 242 1.66 5.29 7.96
CA VAL A 242 2.53 4.50 7.09
C VAL A 242 1.81 3.25 6.55
N GLU A 243 0.97 2.61 7.36
CA GLU A 243 0.10 1.51 6.91
C GLU A 243 -0.89 1.98 5.84
N LEU A 244 -1.52 3.15 6.05
CA LEU A 244 -2.43 3.75 5.05
C LEU A 244 -1.71 4.12 3.74
N GLU A 245 -0.44 4.55 3.81
CA GLU A 245 0.41 4.74 2.62
C GLU A 245 0.76 3.41 1.93
N GLY A 246 0.64 2.25 2.64
CA GLY A 246 0.89 0.90 2.18
C GLY A 246 2.35 0.57 1.96
N ARG A 247 3.20 1.13 2.78
CA ARG A 247 4.60 0.71 2.82
C ARG A 247 4.69 -0.70 3.39
N GLY A 248 5.53 -1.54 2.79
CA GLY A 248 5.80 -2.90 3.30
C GLY A 248 6.85 -2.92 4.41
N LEU A 249 7.66 -1.85 4.52
CA LEU A 249 8.76 -1.73 5.47
C LEU A 249 8.84 -0.31 6.04
N PHE A 250 9.10 -0.23 7.35
CA PHE A 250 9.34 1.01 8.08
C PHE A 250 10.50 0.81 9.06
N VAL A 251 11.55 1.61 8.95
CA VAL A 251 12.79 1.43 9.72
C VAL A 251 12.95 2.54 10.75
N ILE A 252 13.08 2.16 12.02
CA ILE A 252 13.32 3.05 13.15
C ILE A 252 14.72 2.76 13.71
N ALA A 253 15.60 3.74 13.68
CA ALA A 253 16.98 3.58 14.11
C ALA A 253 17.29 4.39 15.39
N PHE A 254 17.89 3.73 16.37
CA PHE A 254 18.37 4.35 17.60
C PHE A 254 19.89 4.37 17.62
N GLY A 255 20.49 5.56 17.75
CA GLY A 255 21.92 5.74 17.72
C GLY A 255 22.50 6.16 19.08
N CYS A 256 23.67 5.61 19.44
CA CYS A 256 24.51 6.18 20.50
C CYS A 256 25.98 6.21 20.05
N SER A 257 26.91 6.64 20.90
CA SER A 257 28.34 6.79 20.51
C SER A 257 28.95 5.47 20.02
N GLY A 258 28.80 4.40 20.80
CA GLY A 258 29.38 3.08 20.53
C GLY A 258 28.37 2.03 20.02
N GLY A 259 27.08 2.31 19.99
CA GLY A 259 26.06 1.37 19.56
C GLY A 259 25.81 0.16 20.48
N GLN A 260 26.34 0.19 21.71
CA GLN A 260 26.35 -0.99 22.58
C GLN A 260 25.46 -0.90 23.83
N HIS A 261 25.13 0.29 24.33
CA HIS A 261 24.39 0.49 25.58
C HIS A 261 23.01 1.15 25.33
N ARG A 262 22.95 2.49 25.34
CA ARG A 262 21.70 3.29 25.31
C ARG A 262 20.82 3.03 24.11
N SER A 263 21.42 2.93 22.92
CA SER A 263 20.70 2.62 21.67
C SER A 263 20.11 1.20 21.67
N VAL A 264 20.86 0.25 22.25
CA VAL A 264 20.41 -1.15 22.37
C VAL A 264 19.20 -1.23 23.30
N VAL A 265 19.30 -0.65 24.52
CA VAL A 265 18.18 -0.64 25.47
C VAL A 265 16.92 -0.02 24.85
N MET A 266 17.07 1.13 24.17
CA MET A 266 15.90 1.78 23.56
C MET A 266 15.32 0.97 22.41
N ALA A 267 16.15 0.33 21.59
CA ALA A 267 15.70 -0.52 20.51
C ALA A 267 14.95 -1.76 21.01
N GLU A 268 15.45 -2.43 22.04
CA GLU A 268 14.79 -3.55 22.72
C GLU A 268 13.40 -3.15 23.27
N GLU A 269 13.34 -2.05 24.02
CA GLU A 269 12.09 -1.52 24.60
C GLU A 269 11.07 -1.12 23.53
N CYS A 270 11.53 -0.47 22.46
CA CYS A 270 10.67 -0.07 21.35
C CYS A 270 10.10 -1.29 20.61
N CYS A 271 10.95 -2.27 20.27
CA CYS A 271 10.53 -3.48 19.59
C CYS A 271 9.56 -4.31 20.44
N ALA A 272 9.84 -4.49 21.72
CA ALA A 272 8.97 -5.22 22.64
C ALA A 272 7.58 -4.53 22.76
N TRP A 273 7.57 -3.20 22.83
CA TRP A 273 6.33 -2.44 22.86
C TRP A 273 5.55 -2.57 21.55
N LEU A 274 6.19 -2.45 20.39
CA LEU A 274 5.54 -2.63 19.09
C LEU A 274 4.89 -4.00 18.93
N LEU A 275 5.57 -5.06 19.35
CA LEU A 275 5.05 -6.42 19.36
C LEU A 275 3.83 -6.55 20.30
N LYS A 276 3.87 -5.93 21.48
CA LYS A 276 2.75 -5.91 22.43
C LYS A 276 1.52 -5.16 21.88
N GLU A 277 1.73 -4.10 21.11
CA GLU A 277 0.65 -3.36 20.43
C GLU A 277 0.10 -4.12 19.19
N GLY A 278 0.66 -5.30 18.85
CA GLY A 278 0.20 -6.15 17.75
C GLY A 278 0.84 -5.84 16.39
N PHE A 279 1.87 -4.97 16.34
CA PHE A 279 2.60 -4.71 15.11
C PHE A 279 3.62 -5.81 14.81
N LYS A 280 3.87 -6.06 13.53
CA LYS A 280 4.95 -6.95 13.12
C LYS A 280 6.27 -6.19 13.18
N ALA A 281 7.09 -6.47 14.20
CA ALA A 281 8.38 -5.81 14.39
C ALA A 281 9.54 -6.80 14.37
N ARG A 282 10.70 -6.35 13.90
CA ARG A 282 11.98 -7.07 13.94
C ARG A 282 13.03 -6.18 14.56
N LEU A 283 13.88 -6.78 15.39
CA LEU A 283 14.97 -6.10 16.07
C LEU A 283 16.32 -6.50 15.48
N SER A 284 17.20 -5.54 15.30
CA SER A 284 18.59 -5.80 14.92
C SER A 284 19.56 -4.81 15.62
N HIS A 285 20.74 -5.30 15.92
CA HIS A 285 21.81 -4.52 16.53
C HIS A 285 23.02 -4.55 15.61
N ARG A 286 23.37 -3.42 14.99
CA ARG A 286 24.48 -3.35 14.03
C ARG A 286 25.85 -3.57 14.66
N GLU A 287 25.97 -3.32 15.96
CA GLU A 287 27.25 -3.30 16.68
C GLU A 287 27.39 -4.42 17.72
N LEU A 288 26.37 -5.27 17.85
CA LEU A 288 26.45 -6.49 18.65
C LEU A 288 26.61 -7.67 17.69
N GLN A 289 27.57 -8.52 17.96
CA GLN A 289 27.80 -9.80 17.28
C GLN A 289 27.05 -10.91 17.99
#